data_bc48a2e03801ac56d1763148e4da97cf
#
_entry.id   bc48a2e03801ac56d1763148e4da97cf
#
_cell.length_a   1.000
_cell.length_b   1.000
_cell.length_c   1.000
_cell.angle_alpha   90.00
_cell.angle_beta   90.00
_cell.angle_gamma   90.00
#
_symmetry.space_group_name_H-M   'P 1'
#
loop_
_entity.id
_entity.type
_entity.pdbx_description
1 polymer ?
#
loop_
_entity_poly.entity_id
_entity_poly.type
_entity_poly.pdbx_seq_one_letter_code
_entity_poly.pdbx_strand_id
1 'polypeptide(L)'
;HRDLHSFPTRRSSDLTELGDGYIPLAHDIGADALNAIEITANMMGNEEYMKRIADYRKVLQEQDLATCAAVTDVKGDRMLRPSDPAQAHPDFNVRVVEKTDEGIIVRGAKVHITGAAYCNDIIAIPCHAMTEADSDYAVAFAIPANTKGITQVCRPFTSHISSLEFPNTRPLRVHTDSLIIFDDVLVPWERVFLCGES
;
A
#
# COMPACT_ATOMS: atom_id res chain seq x y z
N HIS A 1 19.70 14.16 19.46
CA HIS A 1 19.91 12.70 19.65
C HIS A 1 18.65 11.94 20.11
N ARG A 2 17.43 12.59 20.13
CA ARG A 2 16.20 11.93 20.53
C ARG A 2 15.34 11.44 19.36
N ASP A 3 15.64 11.83 18.12
CA ASP A 3 14.72 11.66 16.99
C ASP A 3 15.05 10.49 16.05
N LEU A 4 16.15 9.79 16.27
CA LEU A 4 16.54 8.63 15.45
C LEU A 4 15.85 7.31 15.85
N HIS A 5 15.05 7.33 16.91
CA HIS A 5 14.32 6.15 17.40
C HIS A 5 12.81 6.32 17.36
N SER A 6 12.32 7.35 16.70
CA SER A 6 10.91 7.53 16.49
C SER A 6 10.46 6.71 15.30
N PHE A 7 9.56 5.75 15.55
CA PHE A 7 8.82 5.02 14.54
C PHE A 7 9.67 4.32 13.46
N PRO A 8 9.57 3.06 13.23
CA PRO A 8 8.79 1.99 13.89
C PRO A 8 9.57 1.21 14.96
N THR A 9 10.89 1.45 15.11
CA THR A 9 11.81 0.64 15.93
C THR A 9 11.46 0.62 17.42
N ARG A 10 11.03 1.75 17.98
CA ARG A 10 10.69 1.80 19.41
C ARG A 10 9.46 0.97 19.72
N ARG A 11 8.49 0.98 18.82
CA ARG A 11 7.27 0.22 18.94
C ARG A 11 7.46 -1.27 18.66
N SER A 12 8.34 -1.59 17.73
CA SER A 12 8.72 -2.98 17.46
C SER A 12 9.38 -3.61 18.69
N SER A 13 10.22 -2.87 19.45
CA SER A 13 10.80 -3.36 20.69
C SER A 13 9.76 -3.57 21.79
N ASP A 14 8.84 -2.62 21.97
CA ASP A 14 7.79 -2.69 22.99
C ASP A 14 6.79 -3.83 22.64
N LEU A 15 6.43 -4.00 21.38
CA LEU A 15 5.58 -5.09 20.91
C LEU A 15 6.28 -6.44 20.95
N THR A 16 7.61 -6.48 20.75
CA THR A 16 8.40 -7.69 20.93
C THR A 16 8.40 -8.13 22.38
N GLU A 17 8.55 -7.18 23.30
CA GLU A 17 8.50 -7.43 24.75
C GLU A 17 7.13 -7.90 25.20
N LEU A 18 6.04 -7.31 24.66
CA LEU A 18 4.66 -7.69 24.96
C LEU A 18 4.22 -9.00 24.26
N GLY A 19 4.82 -9.34 23.13
CA GLY A 19 4.42 -10.45 22.24
C GLY A 19 5.38 -11.63 22.22
N ASP A 20 6.25 -11.80 23.20
CA ASP A 20 7.23 -12.89 23.25
C ASP A 20 8.11 -12.99 21.96
N GLY A 21 8.52 -11.85 21.44
CA GLY A 21 9.37 -11.77 20.25
C GLY A 21 8.63 -11.68 18.92
N TYR A 22 7.32 -11.52 18.93
CA TYR A 22 6.52 -11.32 17.72
C TYR A 22 6.49 -9.85 17.31
N ILE A 23 6.92 -9.57 16.07
CA ILE A 23 6.89 -8.23 15.47
C ILE A 23 5.74 -8.17 14.45
N PRO A 24 4.75 -7.28 14.61
CA PRO A 24 3.69 -7.10 13.62
C PRO A 24 4.26 -6.48 12.34
N LEU A 25 4.32 -7.24 11.25
CA LEU A 25 4.81 -6.78 9.94
C LEU A 25 3.96 -5.64 9.34
N ALA A 26 2.73 -5.44 9.82
CA ALA A 26 1.83 -4.43 9.29
C ALA A 26 2.37 -2.99 9.37
N HIS A 27 3.22 -2.68 10.35
CA HIS A 27 3.86 -1.37 10.46
C HIS A 27 5.10 -1.23 9.58
N ASP A 28 5.81 -2.33 9.33
CA ASP A 28 7.08 -2.28 8.61
C ASP A 28 6.86 -2.20 7.09
N ILE A 29 5.95 -2.99 6.54
CA ILE A 29 5.70 -3.08 5.10
C ILE A 29 5.25 -1.73 4.51
N GLY A 30 4.33 -1.04 5.17
CA GLY A 30 3.87 0.27 4.72
C GLY A 30 4.95 1.35 4.83
N ALA A 31 5.76 1.32 5.90
CA ALA A 31 6.88 2.24 6.07
C ALA A 31 7.93 2.07 4.97
N ASP A 32 8.23 0.82 4.58
CA ASP A 32 9.17 0.52 3.49
C ASP A 32 8.65 1.03 2.14
N ALA A 33 7.36 0.86 1.86
CA ALA A 33 6.74 1.41 0.65
C ALA A 33 6.85 2.94 0.62
N LEU A 34 6.59 3.62 1.73
CA LEU A 34 6.70 5.08 1.82
C LEU A 34 8.15 5.55 1.63
N ASN A 35 9.13 4.83 2.18
CA ASN A 35 10.54 5.12 1.98
C ASN A 35 10.95 4.97 0.51
N ALA A 36 10.47 3.93 -0.17
CA ALA A 36 10.74 3.72 -1.60
C ALA A 36 10.16 4.85 -2.46
N ILE A 37 8.94 5.31 -2.16
CA ILE A 37 8.31 6.45 -2.86
C ILE A 37 9.11 7.73 -2.61
N GLU A 38 9.57 7.98 -1.39
CA GLU A 38 10.38 9.16 -1.04
C GLU A 38 11.70 9.19 -1.81
N ILE A 39 12.39 8.04 -1.89
CA ILE A 39 13.61 7.93 -2.69
C ILE A 39 13.33 8.25 -4.16
N THR A 40 12.24 7.72 -4.71
CA THR A 40 11.82 7.97 -6.09
C THR A 40 11.53 9.45 -6.31
N ALA A 41 10.73 10.08 -5.46
CA ALA A 41 10.42 11.51 -5.55
C ALA A 41 11.68 12.40 -5.46
N ASN A 42 12.63 12.01 -4.61
CA ASN A 42 13.92 12.71 -4.48
C ASN A 42 14.77 12.55 -5.74
N MET A 43 14.86 11.35 -6.32
CA MET A 43 15.59 11.12 -7.57
C MET A 43 14.99 11.90 -8.75
N MET A 44 13.67 12.11 -8.75
CA MET A 44 12.97 12.92 -9.75
C MET A 44 13.14 14.44 -9.50
N GLY A 45 13.62 14.84 -8.32
CA GLY A 45 13.72 16.25 -7.93
C GLY A 45 12.34 16.93 -7.76
N ASN A 46 11.29 16.18 -7.49
CA ASN A 46 9.94 16.71 -7.34
C ASN A 46 9.67 17.15 -5.89
N GLU A 47 9.88 18.44 -5.62
CA GLU A 47 9.72 19.03 -4.28
C GLU A 47 8.27 18.92 -3.75
N GLU A 48 7.27 18.97 -4.63
CA GLU A 48 5.87 18.86 -4.23
C GLU A 48 5.54 17.45 -3.71
N TYR A 49 5.99 16.41 -4.42
CA TYR A 49 5.83 15.03 -3.95
C TYR A 49 6.59 14.79 -2.66
N MET A 50 7.83 15.28 -2.55
CA MET A 50 8.61 15.16 -1.33
C MET A 50 7.89 15.82 -0.13
N LYS A 51 7.30 17.00 -0.35
CA LYS A 51 6.51 17.67 0.69
C LYS A 51 5.28 16.86 1.10
N ARG A 52 4.49 16.36 0.14
CA ARG A 52 3.30 15.54 0.42
C ARG A 52 3.66 14.28 1.21
N ILE A 53 4.76 13.62 0.84
CA ILE A 53 5.26 12.41 1.53
C ILE A 53 5.67 12.74 2.97
N ALA A 54 6.39 13.85 3.18
CA ALA A 54 6.80 14.29 4.50
C ALA A 54 5.60 14.64 5.39
N ASP A 55 4.62 15.37 4.86
CA ASP A 55 3.38 15.72 5.57
C ASP A 55 2.58 14.45 5.92
N TYR A 56 2.45 13.51 4.99
CA TYR A 56 1.78 12.23 5.22
C TYR A 56 2.51 11.38 6.29
N ARG A 57 3.85 11.29 6.22
CA ARG A 57 4.66 10.60 7.23
C ARG A 57 4.41 11.16 8.63
N LYS A 58 4.31 12.48 8.74
CA LYS A 58 3.99 13.13 10.01
C LYS A 58 2.63 12.71 10.55
N VAL A 59 1.60 12.65 9.70
CA VAL A 59 0.27 12.15 10.09
C VAL A 59 0.34 10.71 10.60
N LEU A 60 1.06 9.82 9.90
CA LEU A 60 1.24 8.43 10.33
C LEU A 60 1.89 8.34 11.71
N GLN A 61 2.91 9.16 11.96
CA GLN A 61 3.65 9.19 13.23
C GLN A 61 2.83 9.77 14.39
N GLU A 62 2.10 10.87 14.14
CA GLU A 62 1.30 11.54 15.17
C GLU A 62 0.07 10.74 15.58
N GLN A 63 -0.56 10.07 14.62
CA GLN A 63 -1.79 9.31 14.85
C GLN A 63 -1.54 7.81 15.03
N ASP A 64 -0.29 7.37 14.87
CA ASP A 64 0.09 5.98 15.04
C ASP A 64 -0.66 5.02 14.11
N LEU A 65 -0.76 5.40 12.83
CA LEU A 65 -1.50 4.64 11.85
C LEU A 65 -0.68 3.48 11.28
N ALA A 66 -1.28 2.30 11.27
CA ALA A 66 -0.75 1.14 10.56
C ALA A 66 -1.04 1.24 9.06
N THR A 67 -0.06 0.93 8.23
CA THR A 67 -0.20 0.96 6.77
C THR A 67 0.17 -0.37 6.13
N CYS A 68 -0.47 -0.71 5.03
CA CYS A 68 -0.07 -1.82 4.16
C CYS A 68 0.49 -1.31 2.83
N ALA A 69 1.30 -2.13 2.15
CA ALA A 69 1.83 -1.84 0.83
C ALA A 69 1.07 -2.63 -0.25
N ALA A 70 0.25 -1.95 -1.03
CA ALA A 70 -0.50 -2.51 -2.14
C ALA A 70 0.33 -2.42 -3.43
N VAL A 71 1.25 -3.37 -3.63
CA VAL A 71 2.19 -3.40 -4.75
C VAL A 71 1.66 -4.26 -5.90
N THR A 72 1.31 -5.52 -5.61
CA THR A 72 1.02 -6.52 -6.64
C THR A 72 -0.33 -6.28 -7.30
N ASP A 73 -0.33 -6.03 -8.62
CA ASP A 73 -1.54 -5.96 -9.44
C ASP A 73 -2.06 -7.35 -9.83
N VAL A 74 -3.32 -7.45 -10.26
CA VAL A 74 -3.91 -8.70 -10.82
C VAL A 74 -3.19 -9.11 -12.11
N LYS A 75 -2.78 -8.15 -12.93
CA LYS A 75 -1.86 -8.25 -14.08
C LYS A 75 -2.41 -8.82 -15.38
N GLY A 76 -3.50 -9.59 -15.39
CA GLY A 76 -3.98 -10.22 -16.61
C GLY A 76 -2.91 -11.03 -17.35
N ASP A 77 -2.68 -10.78 -18.63
CA ASP A 77 -1.58 -11.37 -19.37
C ASP A 77 -0.25 -10.68 -19.02
N ARG A 78 0.66 -11.43 -18.40
CA ARG A 78 1.96 -10.94 -17.94
C ARG A 78 2.97 -10.65 -19.04
N MET A 79 2.70 -11.10 -20.26
CA MET A 79 3.54 -10.81 -21.44
C MET A 79 3.22 -9.44 -22.03
N LEU A 80 2.08 -8.86 -21.65
CA LEU A 80 1.60 -7.56 -22.11
C LEU A 80 1.86 -6.48 -21.06
N ARG A 81 2.01 -5.25 -21.55
CA ARG A 81 2.07 -4.07 -20.68
C ARG A 81 0.69 -3.72 -20.15
N PRO A 82 0.59 -3.00 -18.99
CA PRO A 82 -0.71 -2.55 -18.47
C PRO A 82 -1.55 -1.76 -19.48
N SER A 83 -0.90 -0.92 -20.30
CA SER A 83 -1.53 -0.08 -21.32
C SER A 83 -1.82 -0.80 -22.64
N ASP A 84 -1.39 -2.05 -22.79
CA ASP A 84 -1.56 -2.78 -24.04
C ASP A 84 -3.06 -3.03 -24.32
N PRO A 85 -3.58 -2.65 -25.51
CA PRO A 85 -4.98 -2.84 -25.86
C PRO A 85 -5.39 -4.32 -25.98
N ALA A 86 -4.45 -5.24 -26.04
CA ALA A 86 -4.70 -6.68 -26.03
C ALA A 86 -4.91 -7.25 -24.61
N GLN A 87 -4.68 -6.46 -23.56
CA GLN A 87 -5.07 -6.86 -22.20
C GLN A 87 -6.57 -7.11 -22.13
N ALA A 88 -6.96 -8.20 -21.47
CA ALA A 88 -8.36 -8.58 -21.34
C ALA A 88 -9.21 -7.56 -20.61
N HIS A 89 -8.61 -6.79 -19.69
CA HIS A 89 -9.27 -5.71 -18.98
C HIS A 89 -8.23 -4.66 -18.50
N PRO A 90 -8.49 -3.36 -18.69
CA PRO A 90 -7.56 -2.31 -18.26
C PRO A 90 -7.41 -2.23 -16.72
N ASP A 91 -8.43 -2.61 -15.96
CA ASP A 91 -8.46 -2.49 -14.49
C ASP A 91 -7.83 -3.70 -13.77
N PHE A 92 -7.10 -4.57 -14.50
CA PHE A 92 -6.22 -5.56 -13.86
C PHE A 92 -5.01 -4.93 -13.18
N ASN A 93 -4.68 -3.70 -13.55
CA ASN A 93 -3.70 -2.86 -12.89
C ASN A 93 -4.41 -1.59 -12.39
N VAL A 94 -3.93 -1.04 -11.27
CA VAL A 94 -4.49 0.22 -10.79
C VAL A 94 -4.04 1.36 -11.68
N ARG A 95 -4.98 2.19 -12.09
CA ARG A 95 -4.75 3.34 -12.98
C ARG A 95 -5.56 4.56 -12.59
N VAL A 96 -5.12 5.71 -13.04
CA VAL A 96 -5.88 6.96 -13.01
C VAL A 96 -6.89 6.93 -14.14
N VAL A 97 -8.16 7.15 -13.84
CA VAL A 97 -9.24 7.25 -14.83
C VAL A 97 -9.64 8.70 -15.08
N GLU A 98 -9.42 9.59 -14.11
CA GLU A 98 -9.73 11.01 -14.20
C GLU A 98 -8.83 11.81 -13.25
N LYS A 99 -8.48 13.03 -13.66
CA LYS A 99 -7.85 14.04 -12.80
C LYS A 99 -8.83 15.16 -12.59
N THR A 100 -9.10 15.51 -11.33
CA THR A 100 -10.04 16.56 -10.91
C THR A 100 -9.33 17.65 -10.11
N ASP A 101 -10.01 18.75 -9.80
CA ASP A 101 -9.46 19.78 -8.92
C ASP A 101 -9.23 19.26 -7.49
N GLU A 102 -10.01 18.26 -7.03
CA GLU A 102 -9.94 17.69 -5.69
C GLU A 102 -8.86 16.61 -5.56
N GLY A 103 -8.50 15.95 -6.66
CA GLY A 103 -7.59 14.81 -6.66
C GLY A 103 -7.66 13.97 -7.93
N ILE A 104 -7.26 12.71 -7.81
CA ILE A 104 -7.36 11.74 -8.91
C ILE A 104 -8.44 10.71 -8.60
N ILE A 105 -9.13 10.24 -9.63
CA ILE A 105 -10.01 9.07 -9.53
C ILE A 105 -9.21 7.85 -9.99
N VAL A 106 -9.16 6.82 -9.15
CA VAL A 106 -8.44 5.59 -9.47
C VAL A 106 -9.39 4.40 -9.57
N ARG A 107 -9.04 3.47 -10.47
CA ARG A 107 -9.74 2.21 -10.67
C ARG A 107 -8.73 1.08 -10.85
N GLY A 108 -9.12 -0.14 -10.46
CA GLY A 108 -8.29 -1.32 -10.63
C GLY A 108 -8.23 -2.20 -9.40
N ALA A 109 -7.31 -3.17 -9.36
CA ALA A 109 -7.21 -4.08 -8.25
C ALA A 109 -5.77 -4.46 -7.90
N LYS A 110 -5.53 -4.63 -6.59
CA LYS A 110 -4.28 -5.12 -6.00
C LYS A 110 -4.54 -6.45 -5.30
N VAL A 111 -3.64 -7.39 -5.43
CA VAL A 111 -3.79 -8.76 -4.92
C VAL A 111 -2.60 -9.15 -4.03
N HIS A 112 -2.83 -10.10 -3.13
CA HIS A 112 -1.83 -10.56 -2.15
C HIS A 112 -1.31 -9.44 -1.25
N ILE A 113 -2.23 -8.58 -0.79
CA ILE A 113 -1.86 -7.45 0.06
C ILE A 113 -1.89 -7.89 1.51
N THR A 114 -0.70 -8.15 2.04
CA THR A 114 -0.50 -8.60 3.42
C THR A 114 -0.85 -7.48 4.40
N GLY A 115 -1.65 -7.82 5.41
CA GLY A 115 -2.02 -6.89 6.48
C GLY A 115 -3.13 -5.90 6.13
N ALA A 116 -3.65 -5.89 4.90
CA ALA A 116 -4.67 -4.93 4.47
C ALA A 116 -5.93 -4.95 5.34
N ALA A 117 -6.32 -6.12 5.85
CA ALA A 117 -7.48 -6.25 6.74
C ALA A 117 -7.33 -5.55 8.10
N TYR A 118 -6.11 -5.16 8.47
CA TYR A 118 -5.78 -4.59 9.79
C TYR A 118 -5.15 -3.20 9.70
N CYS A 119 -4.90 -2.70 8.49
CA CYS A 119 -4.30 -1.39 8.31
C CYS A 119 -5.34 -0.26 8.42
N ASN A 120 -4.86 0.92 8.79
CA ASN A 120 -5.63 2.15 8.75
C ASN A 120 -5.62 2.73 7.33
N ASP A 121 -4.44 2.74 6.70
CA ASP A 121 -4.24 3.31 5.36
C ASP A 121 -3.57 2.28 4.43
N ILE A 122 -3.96 2.34 3.17
CA ILE A 122 -3.40 1.57 2.06
C ILE A 122 -2.43 2.47 1.30
N ILE A 123 -1.17 2.06 1.15
CA ILE A 123 -0.20 2.71 0.26
C ILE A 123 -0.13 1.89 -1.03
N ALA A 124 -0.65 2.43 -2.12
CA ALA A 124 -0.62 1.78 -3.43
C ALA A 124 0.54 2.32 -4.27
N ILE A 125 1.30 1.39 -4.87
CA ILE A 125 2.42 1.71 -5.75
C ILE A 125 2.41 0.82 -6.99
N PRO A 126 3.01 1.24 -8.12
CA PRO A 126 3.16 0.40 -9.30
C PRO A 126 4.01 -0.84 -8.99
N CYS A 127 3.67 -1.99 -9.57
CA CYS A 127 4.46 -3.21 -9.37
C CYS A 127 5.56 -3.42 -10.44
N HIS A 128 5.65 -2.55 -11.43
CA HIS A 128 6.69 -2.54 -12.48
C HIS A 128 7.16 -1.12 -12.75
N ALA A 129 8.34 -1.01 -13.38
CA ALA A 129 8.72 0.23 -14.04
C ALA A 129 7.74 0.52 -15.17
N MET A 130 7.13 1.69 -15.17
CA MET A 130 6.19 2.14 -16.20
C MET A 130 6.94 2.82 -17.34
N THR A 131 6.35 2.81 -18.53
CA THR A 131 6.82 3.57 -19.70
C THR A 131 5.88 4.74 -19.94
N GLU A 132 6.25 5.65 -20.83
CA GLU A 132 5.40 6.78 -21.21
C GLU A 132 3.99 6.33 -21.67
N ALA A 133 3.88 5.18 -22.33
CA ALA A 133 2.60 4.60 -22.74
C ALA A 133 1.76 4.11 -21.55
N ASP A 134 2.38 3.84 -20.40
CA ASP A 134 1.71 3.40 -19.18
C ASP A 134 1.47 4.54 -18.20
N SER A 135 1.50 5.79 -18.61
CA SER A 135 1.43 6.96 -17.72
C SER A 135 0.22 6.94 -16.77
N ASP A 136 -0.93 6.45 -17.22
CA ASP A 136 -2.12 6.33 -16.37
C ASP A 136 -1.96 5.30 -15.25
N TYR A 137 -1.04 4.33 -15.42
CA TYR A 137 -0.70 3.29 -14.45
C TYR A 137 0.49 3.66 -13.56
N ALA A 138 1.21 4.74 -13.90
CA ALA A 138 2.30 5.29 -13.10
C ALA A 138 1.74 6.12 -11.95
N VAL A 139 1.13 5.47 -10.97
CA VAL A 139 0.46 6.14 -9.85
C VAL A 139 0.86 5.55 -8.51
N ALA A 140 1.27 6.42 -7.56
CA ALA A 140 1.50 6.06 -6.17
C ALA A 140 0.72 6.99 -5.25
N PHE A 141 0.00 6.42 -4.30
CA PHE A 141 -0.86 7.18 -3.40
C PHE A 141 -1.09 6.46 -2.07
N ALA A 142 -1.60 7.19 -1.08
CA ALA A 142 -2.09 6.61 0.16
C ALA A 142 -3.55 6.99 0.42
N ILE A 143 -4.33 6.06 0.97
CA ILE A 143 -5.76 6.30 1.21
C ILE A 143 -6.26 5.48 2.41
N PRO A 144 -7.17 6.01 3.24
CA PRO A 144 -7.80 5.25 4.31
C PRO A 144 -8.47 3.97 3.78
N ALA A 145 -8.26 2.85 4.48
CA ALA A 145 -8.74 1.54 4.06
C ALA A 145 -10.29 1.45 4.00
N ASN A 146 -10.98 2.37 4.66
CA ASN A 146 -12.44 2.46 4.68
C ASN A 146 -13.01 3.51 3.71
N THR A 147 -12.20 4.01 2.76
CA THR A 147 -12.67 4.99 1.77
C THR A 147 -13.76 4.39 0.89
N LYS A 148 -14.75 5.21 0.56
CA LYS A 148 -15.84 4.82 -0.36
C LYS A 148 -15.27 4.38 -1.71
N GLY A 149 -15.76 3.26 -2.25
CA GLY A 149 -15.27 2.68 -3.51
C GLY A 149 -14.18 1.61 -3.29
N ILE A 150 -13.67 1.43 -2.06
CA ILE A 150 -12.74 0.35 -1.74
C ILE A 150 -13.54 -0.87 -1.28
N THR A 151 -13.26 -2.01 -1.92
CA THR A 151 -13.71 -3.32 -1.47
C THR A 151 -12.51 -4.20 -1.17
N GLN A 152 -12.47 -4.78 0.02
CA GLN A 152 -11.45 -5.74 0.42
C GLN A 152 -12.05 -7.15 0.49
N VAL A 153 -11.46 -8.09 -0.26
CA VAL A 153 -11.77 -9.51 -0.16
C VAL A 153 -10.64 -10.19 0.60
N CYS A 154 -10.88 -10.43 1.88
CA CYS A 154 -9.87 -10.99 2.76
C CYS A 154 -9.84 -12.51 2.65
N ARG A 155 -8.64 -13.07 2.55
CA ARG A 155 -8.43 -14.51 2.62
C ARG A 155 -8.82 -14.99 4.03
N PRO A 156 -9.71 -15.98 4.17
CA PRO A 156 -10.02 -16.51 5.49
C PRO A 156 -8.80 -17.18 6.09
N PHE A 157 -8.68 -17.06 7.39
CA PHE A 157 -7.67 -17.80 8.14
C PHE A 157 -8.00 -19.29 8.06
N THR A 158 -7.22 -20.07 7.31
CA THR A 158 -7.41 -21.52 7.23
C THR A 158 -6.85 -22.17 8.49
N SER A 159 -7.69 -22.34 9.49
CA SER A 159 -7.35 -22.99 10.74
C SER A 159 -7.51 -24.52 10.67
N HIS A 160 -6.91 -25.15 9.65
CA HIS A 160 -6.81 -26.61 9.66
C HIS A 160 -5.70 -27.10 10.61
N ILE A 161 -4.91 -26.18 11.13
CA ILE A 161 -3.85 -26.46 12.10
C ILE A 161 -4.45 -26.33 13.49
N SER A 162 -4.52 -27.43 14.21
CA SER A 162 -4.97 -27.46 15.60
C SER A 162 -4.05 -26.57 16.46
N SER A 163 -4.65 -25.70 17.29
CA SER A 163 -3.90 -24.91 18.28
C SER A 163 -3.23 -25.79 19.35
N LEU A 164 -3.63 -27.06 19.48
CA LEU A 164 -3.02 -28.03 20.36
C LEU A 164 -1.76 -28.64 19.75
N GLU A 165 -1.74 -28.86 18.42
CA GLU A 165 -0.58 -29.39 17.70
C GLU A 165 0.50 -28.34 17.44
N PHE A 166 0.07 -27.09 17.17
CA PHE A 166 0.98 -25.99 16.83
C PHE A 166 0.63 -24.72 17.61
N PRO A 167 0.80 -24.70 18.94
CA PRO A 167 0.41 -23.55 19.77
C PRO A 167 1.17 -22.27 19.42
N ASN A 168 2.42 -22.37 18.96
CA ASN A 168 3.27 -21.22 18.61
C ASN A 168 2.88 -20.55 17.28
N THR A 169 2.05 -21.19 16.45
CA THR A 169 1.57 -20.55 15.22
C THR A 169 0.37 -19.63 15.43
N ARG A 170 -0.24 -19.65 16.61
CA ARG A 170 -1.41 -18.85 16.93
C ARG A 170 -1.14 -17.33 16.84
N PRO A 171 -0.02 -16.79 17.35
CA PRO A 171 0.35 -15.39 17.18
C PRO A 171 0.62 -15.02 15.72
N LEU A 172 1.13 -15.95 14.90
CA LEU A 172 1.44 -15.75 13.50
C LEU A 172 0.18 -15.73 12.58
N ARG A 173 -0.99 -16.00 13.13
CA ARG A 173 -2.26 -16.03 12.39
C ARG A 173 -2.84 -14.65 12.06
N VAL A 174 -2.14 -13.58 12.41
CA VAL A 174 -2.58 -12.21 12.14
C VAL A 174 -2.28 -11.72 10.73
N HIS A 175 -1.55 -12.46 9.91
CA HIS A 175 -1.25 -12.07 8.54
C HIS A 175 -2.21 -12.74 7.57
N THR A 176 -3.26 -12.02 7.19
CA THR A 176 -4.09 -12.40 6.06
C THR A 176 -3.75 -11.53 4.87
N ASP A 177 -3.80 -12.13 3.68
CA ASP A 177 -3.72 -11.39 2.44
C ASP A 177 -5.11 -11.00 1.98
N SER A 178 -5.22 -9.86 1.34
CA SER A 178 -6.46 -9.36 0.75
C SER A 178 -6.28 -9.06 -0.72
N LEU A 179 -7.37 -9.21 -1.47
CA LEU A 179 -7.59 -8.53 -2.74
C LEU A 179 -8.24 -7.18 -2.41
N ILE A 180 -7.70 -6.11 -2.96
CA ILE A 180 -8.25 -4.76 -2.83
C ILE A 180 -8.73 -4.31 -4.20
N ILE A 181 -9.99 -3.93 -4.29
CA ILE A 181 -10.62 -3.39 -5.49
C ILE A 181 -10.87 -1.91 -5.27
N PHE A 182 -10.40 -1.09 -6.20
CA PHE A 182 -10.68 0.33 -6.28
C PHE A 182 -11.72 0.56 -7.38
N ASP A 183 -12.89 1.06 -7.00
CA ASP A 183 -14.01 1.33 -7.90
C ASP A 183 -14.34 2.82 -7.86
N ASP A 184 -13.77 3.59 -8.78
CA ASP A 184 -13.86 5.04 -8.88
C ASP A 184 -13.55 5.76 -7.55
N VAL A 185 -12.40 5.44 -6.98
CA VAL A 185 -11.97 5.97 -5.70
C VAL A 185 -11.31 7.33 -5.88
N LEU A 186 -11.85 8.37 -5.24
CA LEU A 186 -11.21 9.68 -5.18
C LEU A 186 -10.03 9.64 -4.20
N VAL A 187 -8.84 9.97 -4.70
CA VAL A 187 -7.62 10.17 -3.93
C VAL A 187 -7.27 11.66 -3.93
N PRO A 188 -7.36 12.37 -2.79
CA PRO A 188 -7.03 13.79 -2.71
C PRO A 188 -5.55 14.05 -3.07
N TRP A 189 -5.27 15.24 -3.66
CA TRP A 189 -3.93 15.57 -4.14
C TRP A 189 -2.84 15.48 -3.08
N GLU A 190 -3.13 15.81 -1.83
CA GLU A 190 -2.19 15.70 -0.72
C GLU A 190 -1.76 14.25 -0.39
N ARG A 191 -2.50 13.27 -0.91
CA ARG A 191 -2.23 11.85 -0.76
C ARG A 191 -1.70 11.18 -2.04
N VAL A 192 -1.44 11.97 -3.08
CA VAL A 192 -0.86 11.51 -4.37
C VAL A 192 0.63 11.81 -4.38
N PHE A 193 1.46 10.79 -4.51
CA PHE A 193 2.91 10.83 -4.41
C PHE A 193 3.65 10.58 -5.73
N LEU A 194 2.92 10.08 -6.74
CA LEU A 194 3.37 9.91 -8.13
C LEU A 194 2.13 9.90 -9.01
N CYS A 195 2.13 10.58 -10.15
CA CYS A 195 0.98 10.60 -11.05
C CYS A 195 1.37 10.90 -12.51
N GLY A 196 1.71 9.83 -13.25
CA GLY A 196 1.93 9.89 -14.70
C GLY A 196 3.39 10.08 -15.14
N GLU A 197 4.32 10.13 -14.19
CA GLU A 197 5.75 10.13 -14.49
C GLU A 197 6.25 8.70 -14.71
N SER A 198 7.10 8.50 -15.71
CA SER A 198 7.66 7.20 -16.13
C SER A 198 9.19 7.21 -16.10
#